data_15f4459f60a3efce0a7f867eca9f2db4
#
_entry.id   15f4459f60a3efce0a7f867eca9f2db4
#
_cell.length_a   1.000
_cell.length_b   1.000
_cell.length_c   1.000
_cell.angle_alpha   90.00
_cell.angle_beta   90.00
_cell.angle_gamma   90.00
#
_symmetry.space_group_name_H-M   'P 1'
#
loop_
_entity.id
_entity.type
_entity.pdbx_description
1 polymer ?
#
loop_
_entity_poly.entity_id
_entity_poly.type
_entity_poly.pdbx_seq_one_letter_code
_entity_poly.pdbx_strand_id
1 'polypeptide(L)'
;MSSGKHAGVLTATRNDRRIHLDALRAAVELRPELACGIVERRGVAWVSVVRVGEPRRTVEIGCDYVRSGWWFTWSDGRPIAPVGNVQSVVGRLVRELGGA
;
A
#
# COMPACT_ATOMS: atom_id res chain seq x y z
N MET A 1 -17.84 -2.34 28.53
CA MET A 1 -16.38 -2.25 28.46
C MET A 1 -15.78 -3.28 27.53
N SER A 2 -16.17 -4.55 27.63
CA SER A 2 -15.63 -5.58 26.77
C SER A 2 -15.96 -5.36 25.29
N SER A 3 -17.14 -4.85 24.98
CA SER A 3 -17.51 -4.54 23.59
C SER A 3 -16.61 -3.47 23.00
N GLY A 4 -16.18 -2.53 23.81
CA GLY A 4 -15.26 -1.50 23.37
C GLY A 4 -13.89 -2.06 22.97
N LYS A 5 -13.45 -3.12 23.65
CA LYS A 5 -12.17 -3.76 23.31
C LYS A 5 -12.22 -4.41 21.94
N HIS A 6 -13.30 -5.11 21.60
CA HIS A 6 -13.42 -5.74 20.29
C HIS A 6 -13.44 -4.70 19.17
N ALA A 7 -14.24 -3.65 19.34
CA ALA A 7 -14.28 -2.59 18.36
C ALA A 7 -12.91 -1.92 18.22
N GLY A 8 -12.19 -1.75 19.35
CA GLY A 8 -10.88 -1.16 19.33
C GLY A 8 -9.86 -2.00 18.57
N VAL A 9 -9.92 -3.32 18.70
CA VAL A 9 -9.01 -4.22 17.99
C VAL A 9 -9.21 -4.13 16.47
N LEU A 10 -10.48 -4.20 16.03
CA LEU A 10 -10.79 -4.10 14.61
C LEU A 10 -10.38 -2.74 14.05
N THR A 11 -10.66 -1.68 14.79
CA THR A 11 -10.31 -0.33 14.38
C THR A 11 -8.80 -0.18 14.31
N ALA A 12 -8.07 -0.71 15.28
CA ALA A 12 -6.62 -0.64 15.30
C ALA A 12 -6.02 -1.35 14.10
N THR A 13 -6.55 -2.52 13.73
CA THR A 13 -6.07 -3.27 12.56
C THR A 13 -6.28 -2.47 11.28
N ARG A 14 -7.43 -1.84 11.12
CA ARG A 14 -7.70 -1.00 9.95
C ARG A 14 -6.81 0.22 9.93
N ASN A 15 -6.59 0.83 11.10
CA ASN A 15 -5.72 1.99 11.20
C ASN A 15 -4.28 1.63 10.88
N ASP A 16 -3.81 0.46 11.33
CA ASP A 16 -2.47 0.00 11.04
C ASP A 16 -2.27 -0.16 9.54
N ARG A 17 -3.22 -0.81 8.88
CA ARG A 17 -3.17 -0.96 7.43
C ARG A 17 -3.11 0.40 6.75
N ARG A 18 -3.96 1.33 7.15
CA ARG A 18 -4.01 2.66 6.57
C ARG A 18 -2.73 3.43 6.80
N ILE A 19 -2.16 3.32 7.99
CA ILE A 19 -0.90 3.98 8.34
C ILE A 19 0.21 3.50 7.42
N HIS A 20 0.29 2.19 7.18
CA HIS A 20 1.31 1.63 6.30
C HIS A 20 1.11 2.09 4.86
N LEU A 21 -0.13 2.10 4.39
CA LEU A 21 -0.44 2.56 3.04
C LEU A 21 -0.17 4.05 2.87
N ASP A 22 -0.46 4.87 3.88
CA ASP A 22 -0.15 6.29 3.84
C ASP A 22 1.36 6.53 3.80
N ALA A 23 2.13 5.74 4.52
CA ALA A 23 3.59 5.84 4.49
C ALA A 23 4.13 5.50 3.10
N LEU A 24 3.59 4.48 2.45
CA LEU A 24 3.96 4.15 1.09
C LEU A 24 3.59 5.26 0.13
N ARG A 25 2.37 5.79 0.25
CA ARG A 25 1.91 6.89 -0.60
C ARG A 25 2.87 8.08 -0.49
N ALA A 26 3.24 8.45 0.72
CA ALA A 26 4.16 9.56 0.92
C ALA A 26 5.52 9.31 0.27
N ALA A 27 6.03 8.09 0.36
CA ALA A 27 7.30 7.74 -0.26
C ALA A 27 7.22 7.76 -1.78
N VAL A 28 6.11 7.27 -2.35
CA VAL A 28 5.90 7.28 -3.80
C VAL A 28 5.81 8.72 -4.31
N GLU A 29 5.16 9.60 -3.56
CA GLU A 29 5.00 11.00 -3.95
C GLU A 29 6.33 11.75 -4.08
N LEU A 30 7.39 11.25 -3.45
CA LEU A 30 8.72 11.84 -3.60
C LEU A 30 9.36 11.51 -4.95
N ARG A 31 8.75 10.60 -5.72
CA ARG A 31 9.27 10.23 -7.05
C ARG A 31 8.51 11.02 -8.10
N PRO A 32 9.18 11.94 -8.82
CA PRO A 32 8.48 12.78 -9.80
C PRO A 32 7.94 12.00 -11.00
N GLU A 33 8.46 10.81 -11.26
CA GLU A 33 7.98 9.97 -12.37
C GLU A 33 6.70 9.20 -12.02
N LEU A 34 6.28 9.20 -10.76
CA LEU A 34 5.09 8.46 -10.32
C LEU A 34 4.06 9.41 -9.72
N ALA A 35 2.81 9.02 -9.87
CA ALA A 35 1.68 9.67 -9.19
C ALA A 35 0.88 8.58 -8.47
N CYS A 36 0.30 8.92 -7.34
CA CYS A 36 -0.42 7.93 -6.56
C CYS A 36 -1.53 8.57 -5.74
N GLY A 37 -2.42 7.72 -5.25
CA GLY A 37 -3.48 8.11 -4.34
C GLY A 37 -4.03 6.90 -3.61
N ILE A 38 -4.74 7.15 -2.52
CA ILE A 38 -5.44 6.09 -1.80
C ILE A 38 -6.80 5.92 -2.46
N VAL A 39 -7.14 4.68 -2.79
CA VAL A 39 -8.46 4.33 -3.30
C VAL A 39 -9.08 3.30 -2.38
N GLU A 40 -10.40 3.28 -2.31
CA GLU A 40 -11.11 2.27 -1.54
C GLU A 40 -12.02 1.48 -2.46
N ARG A 41 -12.01 0.17 -2.27
CA ARG A 41 -12.92 -0.74 -2.97
C ARG A 41 -13.49 -1.72 -1.97
N ARG A 42 -14.81 -1.72 -1.84
CA ARG A 42 -15.51 -2.59 -0.90
C ARG A 42 -15.00 -2.41 0.53
N GLY A 43 -14.70 -1.15 0.90
CA GLY A 43 -14.23 -0.83 2.23
C GLY A 43 -12.77 -1.14 2.49
N VAL A 44 -12.01 -1.56 1.47
CA VAL A 44 -10.60 -1.88 1.60
C VAL A 44 -9.77 -0.83 0.88
N ALA A 45 -8.79 -0.27 1.59
CA ALA A 45 -7.92 0.76 1.03
C ALA A 45 -6.74 0.14 0.27
N TRP A 46 -6.35 0.82 -0.80
CA TRP A 46 -5.21 0.45 -1.66
C TRP A 46 -4.46 1.71 -2.05
N VAL A 47 -3.18 1.59 -2.32
CA VAL A 47 -2.42 2.67 -2.96
C VAL A 47 -2.43 2.40 -4.45
N SER A 48 -3.02 3.31 -5.22
CA SER A 48 -3.04 3.21 -6.68
C SER A 48 -1.89 4.06 -7.21
N VAL A 49 -1.04 3.47 -8.04
CA VAL A 49 0.16 4.13 -8.55
C VAL A 49 0.18 4.07 -10.07
N VAL A 50 0.47 5.20 -10.70
CA VAL A 50 0.62 5.28 -12.14
C VAL A 50 1.92 5.97 -12.48
N ARG A 51 2.44 5.70 -13.66
CA ARG A 51 3.55 6.49 -14.21
C ARG A 51 2.98 7.77 -14.81
N VAL A 52 3.59 8.90 -14.48
CA VAL A 52 3.16 10.19 -15.04
C VAL A 52 3.32 10.13 -16.56
N GLY A 53 2.25 10.48 -17.27
CA GLY A 53 2.22 10.41 -18.72
C GLY A 53 1.75 9.08 -19.30
N GLU A 54 1.59 8.05 -18.48
CA GLU A 54 1.11 6.74 -18.95
C GLU A 54 0.04 6.17 -18.02
N PRO A 55 -1.15 6.79 -17.98
CA PRO A 55 -2.20 6.39 -17.02
C PRO A 55 -2.80 5.01 -17.30
N ARG A 56 -2.50 4.41 -18.45
CA ARG A 56 -2.99 3.06 -18.75
C ARG A 56 -2.37 1.99 -17.86
N ARG A 57 -1.18 2.25 -17.35
CA ARG A 57 -0.46 1.29 -16.51
C ARG A 57 -0.63 1.72 -15.06
N THR A 58 -1.60 1.11 -14.42
CA THR A 58 -1.89 1.35 -13.01
C THR A 58 -1.58 0.10 -12.22
N VAL A 59 -0.92 0.29 -11.09
CA VAL A 59 -0.62 -0.79 -10.14
C VAL A 59 -1.25 -0.43 -8.81
N GLU A 60 -1.86 -1.42 -8.16
CA GLU A 60 -2.44 -1.22 -6.84
C GLU A 60 -1.67 -2.02 -5.82
N ILE A 61 -1.31 -1.37 -4.72
CA ILE A 61 -0.55 -1.97 -3.65
C ILE A 61 -1.44 -2.06 -2.42
N GLY A 62 -1.51 -3.26 -1.87
CA GLY A 62 -2.20 -3.51 -0.62
C GLY A 62 -1.23 -3.71 0.53
N CYS A 63 -1.78 -4.07 1.66
CA CYS A 63 -1.01 -4.31 2.85
C CYS A 63 -1.73 -5.38 3.66
N ASP A 64 -1.02 -6.46 3.98
CA ASP A 64 -1.62 -7.58 4.71
C ASP A 64 -0.71 -8.02 5.84
N TYR A 65 -1.35 -8.52 6.89
CA TYR A 65 -0.63 -9.13 8.01
C TYR A 65 -0.38 -10.59 7.67
N VAL A 66 0.87 -10.92 7.42
CA VAL A 66 1.28 -12.26 7.01
C VAL A 66 2.23 -12.82 8.05
N ARG A 67 1.86 -13.98 8.61
CA ARG A 67 2.63 -14.63 9.67
C ARG A 67 2.72 -13.73 10.89
N SER A 68 3.83 -13.07 11.11
CA SER A 68 4.00 -12.24 12.30
C SER A 68 4.33 -10.78 11.97
N GLY A 69 3.96 -10.33 10.79
CA GLY A 69 4.28 -8.97 10.39
C GLY A 69 3.41 -8.43 9.28
N TRP A 70 3.48 -7.13 9.11
CA TRP A 70 2.80 -6.45 8.02
C TRP A 70 3.69 -6.42 6.78
N TRP A 71 3.07 -6.70 5.61
CA TRP A 71 3.76 -6.71 4.33
C TRP A 71 2.97 -5.91 3.32
N PHE A 72 3.67 -5.18 2.45
CA PHE A 72 3.06 -4.65 1.24
C PHE A 72 2.90 -5.78 0.24
N THR A 73 1.78 -5.77 -0.46
CA THR A 73 1.43 -6.84 -1.39
C THR A 73 0.94 -6.27 -2.72
N TRP A 74 1.14 -7.02 -3.79
CA TRP A 74 0.50 -6.75 -5.07
C TRP A 74 -1.01 -6.99 -4.92
N SER A 75 -1.78 -6.57 -5.95
CA SER A 75 -3.23 -6.74 -5.91
C SER A 75 -3.66 -8.21 -5.92
N ASP A 76 -2.80 -9.11 -6.39
CA ASP A 76 -3.07 -10.55 -6.36
C ASP A 76 -2.69 -11.21 -5.03
N GLY A 77 -2.19 -10.45 -4.08
CA GLY A 77 -1.84 -10.94 -2.75
C GLY A 77 -0.39 -11.38 -2.60
N ARG A 78 0.41 -11.39 -3.67
CA ARG A 78 1.82 -11.76 -3.56
C ARG A 78 2.57 -10.71 -2.74
N PRO A 79 3.38 -11.13 -1.77
CA PRO A 79 4.13 -10.17 -0.95
C PRO A 79 5.23 -9.48 -1.74
N ILE A 80 5.47 -8.22 -1.41
CA ILE A 80 6.55 -7.44 -2.03
C ILE A 80 7.68 -7.25 -1.02
N ALA A 81 7.36 -6.66 0.13
CA ALA A 81 8.36 -6.37 1.15
C ALA A 81 7.65 -6.06 2.47
N PRO A 82 8.35 -6.28 3.60
CA PRO A 82 7.81 -5.83 4.89
C PRO A 82 7.58 -4.32 4.89
N VAL A 83 6.60 -3.87 5.67
CA VAL A 83 6.23 -2.46 5.68
C VAL A 83 7.34 -1.55 6.19
N GLY A 84 8.30 -2.08 6.95
CA GLY A 84 9.47 -1.32 7.36
C GLY A 84 10.44 -1.05 6.21
N ASN A 85 10.24 -1.67 5.06
CA ASN A 85 11.17 -1.56 3.93
C ASN A 85 10.45 -0.91 2.74
N VAL A 86 9.89 0.26 2.96
CA VAL A 86 9.08 0.98 1.98
C VAL A 86 9.86 1.31 0.71
N GLN A 87 11.16 1.56 0.83
CA GLN A 87 11.98 1.92 -0.33
C GLN A 87 12.14 0.75 -1.31
N SER A 88 12.10 -0.48 -0.82
CA SER A 88 12.09 -1.65 -1.70
C SER A 88 10.84 -1.67 -2.57
N VAL A 89 9.70 -1.29 -2.00
CA VAL A 89 8.45 -1.24 -2.76
C VAL A 89 8.52 -0.13 -3.80
N VAL A 90 9.00 1.05 -3.42
CA VAL A 90 9.15 2.17 -4.36
C VAL A 90 10.04 1.77 -5.54
N GLY A 91 11.17 1.12 -5.26
CA GLY A 91 12.06 0.64 -6.31
C GLY A 91 11.40 -0.36 -7.25
N ARG A 92 10.60 -1.27 -6.70
CA ARG A 92 9.85 -2.23 -7.51
C ARG A 92 8.81 -1.53 -8.38
N LEU A 93 8.12 -0.53 -7.83
CA LEU A 93 7.13 0.24 -8.59
C LEU A 93 7.77 1.00 -9.74
N VAL A 94 8.91 1.60 -9.51
CA VAL A 94 9.63 2.31 -10.57
C VAL A 94 9.99 1.34 -11.69
N ARG A 95 10.46 0.14 -11.36
CA ARG A 95 10.80 -0.86 -12.38
C ARG A 95 9.59 -1.37 -13.13
N GLU A 96 8.49 -1.65 -12.39
CA GLU A 96 7.28 -2.19 -13.02
C GLU A 96 6.60 -1.17 -13.93
N LEU A 97 6.56 0.10 -13.51
CA LEU A 97 5.87 1.15 -14.24
C LEU A 97 6.81 1.94 -15.14
N GLY A 98 8.07 2.01 -14.77
CA GLY A 98 9.07 2.71 -15.55
C GLY A 98 9.33 2.06 -16.89
N GLY A 99 9.15 0.77 -16.98
CA GLY A 99 9.10 0.04 -18.25
C GLY A 99 10.33 0.16 -19.12
N ALA A 100 11.27 0.88 -18.68
CA ALA A 100 12.45 1.13 -19.52
C ALA A 100 13.39 -0.03 -19.45
#